data_5b0ee4ce062859ef49517b2effe723fb
#
_entry.id   5b0ee4ce062859ef49517b2effe723fb
#
_cell.length_a   1.000
_cell.length_b   1.000
_cell.length_c   1.000
_cell.angle_alpha   90.00
_cell.angle_beta   90.00
_cell.angle_gamma   90.00
#
_symmetry.space_group_name_H-M   'P 1'
#
loop_
_entity.id
_entity.type
_entity.pdbx_description
1 polymer ?
#
loop_
_entity_poly.entity_id
_entity_poly.type
_entity_poly.pdbx_seq_one_letter_code
_entity_poly.pdbx_strand_id
1 'polypeptide(L)'
;YEIRDVHLSSSRMKEMIKAGKFNSEDEIKSKLSELREKMSSEYGITFKTDYVEDEYGAKLIPDGKRCRMKRPYHNNVLFVGDAAGRGIFVGPRIEGLNVGIDDGVRAANAIARALEKNNFSQGYLGEYYTKSIEESPYTKDMKEIDKEYLKIFIDATKDVPKDILSAKH
;
A
#
# COMPACT_ATOMS: atom_id res chain seq x y z
N TYR A 1 -15.02 -12.37 -11.64
CA TYR A 1 -13.90 -11.40 -11.61
C TYR A 1 -12.71 -12.03 -12.30
N GLU A 2 -12.06 -11.30 -13.23
CA GLU A 2 -10.78 -11.68 -13.82
C GLU A 2 -9.64 -11.09 -13.00
N ILE A 3 -8.68 -11.91 -12.62
CA ILE A 3 -7.46 -11.48 -11.91
C ILE A 3 -6.26 -11.96 -12.73
N ARG A 4 -5.26 -11.10 -12.91
CA ARG A 4 -3.96 -11.54 -13.44
C ARG A 4 -3.31 -12.47 -12.43
N ASP A 5 -2.79 -13.59 -12.93
CA ASP A 5 -2.19 -14.60 -12.07
C ASP A 5 -0.92 -14.08 -11.39
N VAL A 6 -0.69 -14.54 -10.17
CA VAL A 6 0.53 -14.21 -9.41
C VAL A 6 1.58 -15.28 -9.69
N HIS A 7 2.63 -14.90 -10.41
CA HIS A 7 3.81 -15.74 -10.59
C HIS A 7 4.85 -15.43 -9.51
N LEU A 8 5.33 -16.48 -8.86
CA LEU A 8 6.51 -16.38 -8.02
C LEU A 8 7.76 -16.56 -8.88
N SER A 9 8.69 -15.61 -8.84
CA SER A 9 9.97 -15.75 -9.54
C SER A 9 10.76 -16.94 -8.99
N SER A 10 11.59 -17.56 -9.85
CA SER A 10 12.47 -18.68 -9.44
C SER A 10 13.39 -18.31 -8.28
N SER A 11 13.84 -17.06 -8.18
CA SER A 11 14.63 -16.59 -7.05
C SER A 11 13.83 -16.64 -5.75
N ARG A 12 12.57 -16.20 -5.77
CA ARG A 12 11.70 -16.22 -4.60
C ARG A 12 11.34 -17.64 -4.17
N MET A 13 11.08 -18.53 -5.12
CA MET A 13 10.85 -19.94 -4.81
C MET A 13 12.07 -20.58 -4.13
N LYS A 14 13.28 -20.31 -4.63
CA LYS A 14 14.54 -20.78 -4.00
C LYS A 14 14.71 -20.26 -2.58
N GLU A 15 14.38 -19.01 -2.31
CA GLU A 15 14.40 -18.46 -0.94
C GLU A 15 13.42 -19.19 -0.01
N MET A 16 12.22 -19.49 -0.47
CA MET A 16 11.22 -20.22 0.31
C MET A 16 11.65 -21.64 0.63
N ILE A 17 12.31 -22.32 -0.31
CA ILE A 17 12.92 -23.66 -0.11
C ILE A 17 14.07 -23.56 0.88
N LYS A 18 14.97 -22.61 0.72
CA LYS A 18 16.10 -22.38 1.64
C LYS A 18 15.64 -22.06 3.07
N ALA A 19 14.50 -21.39 3.21
CA ALA A 19 13.88 -21.09 4.49
C ALA A 19 13.12 -22.29 5.11
N GLY A 20 13.15 -23.47 4.47
CA GLY A 20 12.49 -24.68 4.94
C GLY A 20 10.95 -24.65 4.89
N LYS A 21 10.37 -23.71 4.12
CA LYS A 21 8.92 -23.58 3.99
C LYS A 21 8.32 -24.56 2.98
N PHE A 22 9.11 -24.97 2.01
CA PHE A 22 8.76 -25.92 0.95
C PHE A 22 9.99 -26.77 0.60
N ASN A 23 9.78 -27.95 0.06
CA ASN A 23 10.85 -28.88 -0.28
C ASN A 23 11.33 -28.73 -1.74
N SER A 24 10.48 -28.23 -2.62
CA SER A 24 10.78 -28.06 -4.06
C SER A 24 9.97 -26.94 -4.70
N GLU A 25 10.41 -26.50 -5.88
CA GLU A 25 9.63 -25.56 -6.71
C GLU A 25 8.30 -26.18 -7.16
N ASP A 26 8.26 -27.49 -7.43
CA ASP A 26 7.05 -28.16 -7.87
C ASP A 26 6.01 -28.23 -6.76
N GLU A 27 6.43 -28.37 -5.50
CA GLU A 27 5.52 -28.25 -4.35
C GLU A 27 4.89 -26.87 -4.26
N ILE A 28 5.69 -25.81 -4.47
CA ILE A 28 5.18 -24.43 -4.48
C ILE A 28 4.17 -24.23 -5.61
N LYS A 29 4.49 -24.68 -6.82
CA LYS A 29 3.60 -24.60 -7.99
C LYS A 29 2.30 -25.34 -7.77
N SER A 30 2.37 -26.54 -7.19
CA SER A 30 1.19 -27.34 -6.84
C SER A 30 0.29 -26.60 -5.85
N LYS A 31 0.87 -26.01 -4.80
CA LYS A 31 0.12 -25.24 -3.82
C LYS A 31 -0.51 -23.97 -4.40
N LEU A 32 0.15 -23.30 -5.31
CA LEU A 32 -0.43 -22.17 -6.04
C LEU A 32 -1.60 -22.61 -6.92
N SER A 33 -1.49 -23.76 -7.60
CA SER A 33 -2.58 -24.31 -8.42
C SER A 33 -3.80 -24.65 -7.56
N GLU A 34 -3.61 -25.36 -6.45
CA GLU A 34 -4.68 -25.67 -5.50
C GLU A 34 -5.39 -24.39 -5.01
N LEU A 35 -4.61 -23.34 -4.68
CA LEU A 35 -5.17 -22.06 -4.23
C LEU A 35 -6.00 -21.38 -5.33
N ARG A 36 -5.52 -21.39 -6.58
CA ARG A 36 -6.26 -20.85 -7.74
C ARG A 36 -7.58 -21.58 -7.95
N GLU A 37 -7.55 -22.93 -7.94
CA GLU A 37 -8.75 -23.73 -8.09
C GLU A 37 -9.76 -23.44 -6.98
N LYS A 38 -9.30 -23.35 -5.75
CA LYS A 38 -10.12 -22.98 -4.62
C LYS A 38 -10.75 -21.61 -4.79
N MET A 39 -9.97 -20.60 -5.14
CA MET A 39 -10.47 -19.23 -5.37
C MET A 39 -11.44 -19.17 -6.54
N SER A 40 -11.18 -19.93 -7.61
CA SER A 40 -12.10 -20.01 -8.74
C SER A 40 -13.45 -20.61 -8.35
N SER A 41 -13.44 -21.70 -7.59
CA SER A 41 -14.67 -22.41 -7.17
C SER A 41 -15.47 -21.64 -6.11
N GLU A 42 -14.79 -21.05 -5.13
CA GLU A 42 -15.47 -20.38 -4.00
C GLU A 42 -15.93 -18.94 -4.33
N TYR A 43 -15.17 -18.22 -5.17
CA TYR A 43 -15.39 -16.79 -5.41
C TYR A 43 -15.69 -16.45 -6.87
N GLY A 44 -15.75 -17.43 -7.77
CA GLY A 44 -15.98 -17.19 -9.19
C GLY A 44 -14.89 -16.36 -9.86
N ILE A 45 -13.63 -16.51 -9.40
CA ILE A 45 -12.47 -15.77 -9.92
C ILE A 45 -11.87 -16.55 -11.09
N THR A 46 -11.68 -15.90 -12.23
CA THR A 46 -10.94 -16.46 -13.37
C THR A 46 -9.52 -15.92 -13.38
N PHE A 47 -8.54 -16.81 -13.35
CA PHE A 47 -7.12 -16.44 -13.49
C PHE A 47 -6.72 -16.50 -14.98
N LYS A 48 -6.15 -15.40 -15.49
CA LYS A 48 -5.54 -15.39 -16.82
C LYS A 48 -4.17 -16.02 -16.75
N THR A 49 -3.96 -17.06 -17.53
CA THR A 49 -2.70 -17.84 -17.59
C THR A 49 -1.84 -17.51 -18.80
N ASP A 50 -2.34 -16.71 -19.74
CA ASP A 50 -1.64 -16.23 -20.94
C ASP A 50 -0.71 -15.04 -20.65
N TYR A 51 -0.18 -15.00 -19.44
CA TYR A 51 0.70 -13.96 -18.95
C TYR A 51 2.06 -14.01 -19.65
N VAL A 52 2.45 -12.93 -20.30
CA VAL A 52 3.80 -12.71 -20.83
C VAL A 52 4.61 -12.03 -19.72
N GLU A 53 5.74 -12.60 -19.36
CA GLU A 53 6.60 -12.22 -18.21
C GLU A 53 7.21 -10.80 -18.30
N ASP A 54 6.89 -10.02 -19.34
CA ASP A 54 7.51 -8.73 -19.64
C ASP A 54 7.02 -7.54 -18.82
N GLU A 55 6.03 -7.73 -17.93
CA GLU A 55 5.52 -6.67 -17.06
C GLU A 55 6.00 -6.80 -15.61
N TYR A 56 7.31 -6.94 -15.39
CA TYR A 56 7.88 -6.80 -14.06
C TYR A 56 8.01 -5.32 -13.71
N GLY A 57 7.17 -4.86 -12.79
CA GLY A 57 7.28 -3.54 -12.20
C GLY A 57 7.78 -3.64 -10.76
N ALA A 58 9.01 -3.20 -10.50
CA ALA A 58 9.44 -2.94 -9.15
C ALA A 58 9.25 -1.45 -8.84
N LYS A 59 8.49 -1.12 -7.79
CA LYS A 59 8.33 0.25 -7.32
C LYS A 59 8.93 0.39 -5.93
N LEU A 60 9.76 1.41 -5.75
CA LEU A 60 10.22 1.78 -4.42
C LEU A 60 9.03 2.25 -3.58
N ILE A 61 8.82 1.61 -2.43
CA ILE A 61 7.78 2.03 -1.48
C ILE A 61 8.35 3.20 -0.67
N PRO A 62 7.73 4.38 -0.73
CA PRO A 62 8.22 5.54 0.02
C PRO A 62 8.03 5.33 1.53
N ASP A 63 8.91 5.95 2.32
CA ASP A 63 8.70 6.07 3.77
C ASP A 63 7.44 6.91 4.04
N GLY A 64 6.36 6.24 4.39
CA GLY A 64 5.05 6.86 4.58
C GLY A 64 5.05 8.01 5.59
N LYS A 65 5.89 7.94 6.64
CA LYS A 65 6.00 9.01 7.63
C LYS A 65 6.68 10.25 7.06
N ARG A 66 7.78 10.09 6.31
CA ARG A 66 8.55 11.20 5.74
C ARG A 66 7.90 11.84 4.53
N CYS A 67 7.18 11.03 3.75
CA CYS A 67 6.51 11.50 2.54
C CYS A 67 5.14 12.13 2.81
N ARG A 68 4.60 12.02 4.03
CA ARG A 68 3.28 12.55 4.38
C ARG A 68 3.24 14.07 4.32
N MET A 69 2.35 14.60 3.49
CA MET A 69 2.13 16.04 3.40
C MET A 69 1.53 16.60 4.69
N LYS A 70 2.11 17.68 5.21
CA LYS A 70 1.54 18.41 6.36
C LYS A 70 0.25 19.15 6.01
N ARG A 71 0.12 19.56 4.77
CA ARG A 71 -1.04 20.27 4.23
C ARG A 71 -1.41 19.65 2.88
N PRO A 72 -2.29 18.63 2.85
CA PRO A 72 -2.68 17.97 1.61
C PRO A 72 -3.78 18.75 0.86
N TYR A 73 -3.69 20.07 0.86
CA TYR A 73 -4.65 20.97 0.22
C TYR A 73 -4.00 22.30 -0.18
N HIS A 74 -4.60 22.90 -1.20
CA HIS A 74 -4.30 24.25 -1.66
C HIS A 74 -5.59 24.88 -2.25
N ASN A 75 -5.53 26.14 -2.74
CA ASN A 75 -6.64 26.73 -3.47
C ASN A 75 -7.07 25.82 -4.63
N ASN A 76 -8.34 25.44 -4.67
CA ASN A 76 -8.95 24.57 -5.68
C ASN A 76 -8.35 23.15 -5.80
N VAL A 77 -7.51 22.71 -4.86
CA VAL A 77 -6.82 21.41 -4.94
C VAL A 77 -6.86 20.68 -3.61
N LEU A 78 -7.16 19.38 -3.65
CA LEU A 78 -6.96 18.43 -2.56
C LEU A 78 -6.07 17.30 -3.05
N PHE A 79 -5.12 16.88 -2.21
CA PHE A 79 -4.28 15.71 -2.45
C PHE A 79 -4.80 14.55 -1.60
N VAL A 80 -4.89 13.35 -2.19
CA VAL A 80 -5.45 12.16 -1.55
C VAL A 80 -4.50 10.97 -1.69
N GLY A 81 -4.60 10.02 -0.77
CA GLY A 81 -3.86 8.77 -0.80
C GLY A 81 -2.35 8.96 -0.98
N ASP A 82 -1.75 8.21 -1.89
CA ASP A 82 -0.30 8.23 -2.15
C ASP A 82 0.21 9.62 -2.58
N ALA A 83 -0.60 10.39 -3.32
CA ALA A 83 -0.24 11.76 -3.73
C ALA A 83 -0.09 12.70 -2.52
N ALA A 84 -0.79 12.43 -1.43
CA ALA A 84 -0.64 13.14 -0.15
C ALA A 84 0.40 12.48 0.78
N GLY A 85 1.07 11.43 0.33
CA GLY A 85 1.95 10.60 1.15
C GLY A 85 1.16 9.84 2.23
N ARG A 86 -0.13 9.59 2.00
CA ARG A 86 -1.01 8.90 2.92
C ARG A 86 -1.16 7.45 2.51
N GLY A 87 -0.50 6.59 3.23
CA GLY A 87 -0.52 5.16 3.10
C GLY A 87 0.14 4.54 4.33
N ILE A 88 -0.15 3.27 4.58
CA ILE A 88 0.51 2.50 5.62
C ILE A 88 1.49 1.57 4.93
N PHE A 89 2.78 1.86 5.07
CA PHE A 89 3.87 1.13 4.41
C PHE A 89 4.89 0.70 5.48
N VAL A 90 4.53 -0.33 6.27
CA VAL A 90 5.38 -0.81 7.36
C VAL A 90 5.49 -2.32 7.32
N GLY A 91 6.68 -2.81 7.02
CA GLY A 91 6.95 -4.25 6.95
C GLY A 91 6.00 -4.95 5.95
N PRO A 92 5.26 -5.97 6.39
CA PRO A 92 4.32 -6.69 5.51
C PRO A 92 3.00 -5.94 5.28
N ARG A 93 2.76 -4.84 6.00
CA ARG A 93 1.50 -4.08 5.90
C ARG A 93 1.64 -2.98 4.87
N ILE A 94 0.94 -3.14 3.75
CA ILE A 94 0.89 -2.18 2.64
C ILE A 94 -0.59 -1.85 2.40
N GLU A 95 -1.03 -0.68 2.83
CA GLU A 95 -2.42 -0.22 2.70
C GLU A 95 -2.46 1.16 2.04
N GLY A 96 -2.21 1.21 0.74
CA GLY A 96 -2.37 2.44 -0.06
C GLY A 96 -3.79 2.55 -0.64
N LEU A 97 -4.33 1.44 -1.16
CA LEU A 97 -5.63 1.43 -1.83
C LEU A 97 -6.77 1.82 -0.88
N ASN A 98 -6.88 1.17 0.27
CA ASN A 98 -7.94 1.45 1.23
C ASN A 98 -7.88 2.87 1.77
N VAL A 99 -6.67 3.36 2.07
CA VAL A 99 -6.44 4.75 2.50
C VAL A 99 -6.82 5.72 1.39
N GLY A 100 -6.44 5.43 0.14
CA GLY A 100 -6.77 6.28 -1.01
C GLY A 100 -8.27 6.38 -1.26
N ILE A 101 -9.02 5.28 -1.09
CA ILE A 101 -10.48 5.27 -1.22
C ILE A 101 -11.13 6.10 -0.10
N ASP A 102 -10.72 5.89 1.17
CA ASP A 102 -11.26 6.66 2.31
C ASP A 102 -10.97 8.17 2.16
N ASP A 103 -9.74 8.52 1.80
CA ASP A 103 -9.36 9.91 1.53
C ASP A 103 -10.15 10.51 0.36
N GLY A 104 -10.40 9.73 -0.69
CA GLY A 104 -11.19 10.15 -1.85
C GLY A 104 -12.63 10.50 -1.46
N VAL A 105 -13.28 9.67 -0.63
CA VAL A 105 -14.64 9.95 -0.11
C VAL A 105 -14.63 11.21 0.75
N ARG A 106 -13.63 11.40 1.60
CA ARG A 106 -13.51 12.59 2.45
C ARG A 106 -13.25 13.86 1.64
N ALA A 107 -12.42 13.76 0.61
CA ALA A 107 -12.18 14.87 -0.33
C ALA A 107 -13.45 15.24 -1.10
N ALA A 108 -14.21 14.26 -1.59
CA ALA A 108 -15.47 14.49 -2.27
C ALA A 108 -16.48 15.24 -1.38
N ASN A 109 -16.59 14.85 -0.11
CA ASN A 109 -17.45 15.55 0.86
C ASN A 109 -16.97 16.98 1.13
N ALA A 110 -15.66 17.23 1.20
CA ALA A 110 -15.13 18.58 1.35
C ALA A 110 -15.42 19.44 0.11
N ILE A 111 -15.30 18.88 -1.10
CA ILE A 111 -15.63 19.56 -2.36
C ILE A 111 -17.11 19.86 -2.45
N ALA A 112 -18.00 18.92 -2.08
CA ALA A 112 -19.44 19.14 -2.08
C ALA A 112 -19.82 20.36 -1.21
N ARG A 113 -19.25 20.44 0.00
CA ARG A 113 -19.44 21.61 0.89
C ARG A 113 -18.87 22.90 0.31
N ALA A 114 -17.72 22.83 -0.35
CA ALA A 114 -17.13 23.99 -1.02
C ALA A 114 -18.00 24.52 -2.17
N LEU A 115 -18.62 23.60 -2.92
CA LEU A 115 -19.59 23.93 -3.97
C LEU A 115 -20.82 24.63 -3.41
N GLU A 116 -21.42 24.10 -2.33
CA GLU A 116 -22.57 24.73 -1.66
C GLU A 116 -22.29 26.16 -1.20
N LYS A 117 -21.07 26.44 -0.77
CA LYS A 117 -20.63 27.76 -0.28
C LYS A 117 -19.95 28.60 -1.34
N ASN A 118 -19.77 28.07 -2.56
CA ASN A 118 -18.97 28.68 -3.63
C ASN A 118 -17.61 29.19 -3.10
N ASN A 119 -16.95 28.39 -2.26
CA ASN A 119 -15.70 28.74 -1.60
C ASN A 119 -14.66 27.62 -1.67
N PHE A 120 -13.72 27.75 -2.57
CA PHE A 120 -12.61 26.79 -2.79
C PHE A 120 -11.27 27.32 -2.26
N SER A 121 -11.30 28.29 -1.37
CA SER A 121 -10.08 28.82 -0.77
C SER A 121 -9.35 27.74 0.05
N GLN A 122 -8.04 27.87 0.13
CA GLN A 122 -7.19 27.00 0.93
C GLN A 122 -7.68 26.89 2.39
N GLY A 123 -8.12 28.00 2.99
CA GLY A 123 -8.63 28.03 4.36
C GLY A 123 -9.87 27.13 4.50
N TYR A 124 -10.84 27.30 3.61
CA TYR A 124 -12.09 26.55 3.66
C TYR A 124 -11.89 25.06 3.38
N LEU A 125 -11.22 24.72 2.28
CA LEU A 125 -10.92 23.33 1.94
C LEU A 125 -10.07 22.65 3.02
N GLY A 126 -9.07 23.37 3.55
CA GLY A 126 -8.18 22.85 4.59
C GLY A 126 -8.89 22.54 5.90
N GLU A 127 -9.82 23.41 6.33
CA GLU A 127 -10.57 23.19 7.57
C GLU A 127 -11.38 21.88 7.51
N TYR A 128 -12.22 21.73 6.48
CA TYR A 128 -13.11 20.57 6.36
C TYR A 128 -12.36 19.28 6.03
N TYR A 129 -11.41 19.34 5.10
CA TYR A 129 -10.66 18.15 4.68
C TYR A 129 -9.74 17.65 5.79
N THR A 130 -8.99 18.56 6.45
CA THR A 130 -8.10 18.17 7.55
C THR A 130 -8.88 17.53 8.69
N LYS A 131 -9.98 18.14 9.12
CA LYS A 131 -10.83 17.57 10.15
C LYS A 131 -11.33 16.18 9.76
N SER A 132 -11.80 16.04 8.54
CA SER A 132 -12.30 14.76 8.03
C SER A 132 -11.23 13.67 8.01
N ILE A 133 -10.01 13.96 7.54
CA ILE A 133 -8.93 12.96 7.54
C ILE A 133 -8.40 12.65 8.95
N GLU A 134 -8.47 13.57 9.90
CA GLU A 134 -8.11 13.31 11.30
C GLU A 134 -9.08 12.31 11.97
N GLU A 135 -10.34 12.28 11.55
CA GLU A 135 -11.37 11.35 12.00
C GLU A 135 -11.25 9.96 11.34
N SER A 136 -10.41 9.81 10.33
CA SER A 136 -10.19 8.54 9.62
C SER A 136 -9.60 7.47 10.56
N PRO A 137 -10.09 6.22 10.53
CA PRO A 137 -9.48 5.11 11.24
C PRO A 137 -8.03 4.90 10.78
N TYR A 138 -7.75 5.08 9.49
CA TYR A 138 -6.39 4.96 8.95
C TYR A 138 -5.44 6.04 9.49
N THR A 139 -5.92 7.25 9.78
CA THR A 139 -5.10 8.29 10.43
C THR A 139 -4.71 7.88 11.85
N LYS A 140 -5.62 7.24 12.58
CA LYS A 140 -5.33 6.71 13.91
C LYS A 140 -4.28 5.61 13.83
N ASP A 141 -4.45 4.66 12.93
CA ASP A 141 -3.50 3.58 12.69
C ASP A 141 -2.11 4.13 12.30
N MET A 142 -2.05 5.12 11.40
CA MET A 142 -0.79 5.78 11.04
C MET A 142 -0.10 6.41 12.25
N LYS A 143 -0.85 7.06 13.13
CA LYS A 143 -0.31 7.68 14.35
C LYS A 143 0.25 6.64 15.33
N GLU A 144 -0.39 5.49 15.46
CA GLU A 144 0.13 4.39 16.29
C GLU A 144 1.39 3.78 15.68
N ILE A 145 1.39 3.53 14.38
CA ILE A 145 2.56 3.02 13.66
C ILE A 145 3.73 4.01 13.75
N ASP A 146 3.48 5.31 13.63
CA ASP A 146 4.51 6.34 13.74
C ASP A 146 5.22 6.33 15.10
N LYS A 147 4.56 5.92 16.18
CA LYS A 147 5.17 5.79 17.51
C LYS A 147 6.11 4.60 17.60
N GLU A 148 5.81 3.52 16.89
CA GLU A 148 6.59 2.29 16.90
C GLU A 148 7.52 2.14 15.70
N TYR A 149 7.49 3.09 14.77
CA TYR A 149 8.18 3.01 13.48
C TYR A 149 9.65 2.64 13.63
N LEU A 150 10.37 3.30 14.52
CA LEU A 150 11.81 3.04 14.71
C LEU A 150 12.06 1.61 15.20
N LYS A 151 11.25 1.11 16.11
CA LYS A 151 11.34 -0.26 16.61
C LYS A 151 11.06 -1.27 15.49
N ILE A 152 9.97 -1.06 14.74
CA ILE A 152 9.60 -1.92 13.60
C ILE A 152 10.71 -1.91 12.55
N PHE A 153 11.29 -0.76 12.24
CA PHE A 153 12.39 -0.62 11.30
C PHE A 153 13.64 -1.36 11.78
N ILE A 154 14.02 -1.19 13.04
CA ILE A 154 15.18 -1.89 13.63
C ILE A 154 14.95 -3.41 13.59
N ASP A 155 13.78 -3.88 13.99
CA ASP A 155 13.44 -5.31 13.97
C ASP A 155 13.44 -5.89 12.55
N ALA A 156 12.98 -5.14 11.56
CA ALA A 156 12.95 -5.56 10.16
C ALA A 156 14.36 -5.55 9.51
N THR A 157 15.28 -4.73 10.02
CA THR A 157 16.60 -4.54 9.41
C THR A 157 17.75 -5.18 10.21
N LYS A 158 17.48 -5.76 11.38
CA LYS A 158 18.52 -6.33 12.25
C LYS A 158 19.39 -7.40 11.59
N ASP A 159 18.81 -8.14 10.64
CA ASP A 159 19.48 -9.22 9.92
C ASP A 159 20.01 -8.77 8.54
N VAL A 160 19.85 -7.49 8.20
CA VAL A 160 20.37 -6.92 6.94
C VAL A 160 21.84 -6.52 7.13
N PRO A 161 22.76 -6.98 6.26
CA PRO A 161 24.17 -6.59 6.32
C PRO A 161 24.35 -5.07 6.32
N LYS A 162 25.27 -4.58 7.16
CA LYS A 162 25.48 -3.13 7.37
C LYS A 162 25.92 -2.39 6.12
N ASP A 163 26.65 -3.05 5.24
CA ASP A 163 27.07 -2.54 3.93
C ASP A 163 25.88 -2.22 3.02
N ILE A 164 24.82 -3.02 3.08
CA ILE A 164 23.57 -2.77 2.34
C ILE A 164 22.83 -1.55 2.92
N LEU A 165 22.78 -1.43 4.26
CA LEU A 165 22.14 -0.30 4.93
C LEU A 165 22.89 1.02 4.77
N SER A 166 24.20 0.96 4.50
CA SER A 166 25.08 2.12 4.34
C SER A 166 25.23 2.56 2.88
N ALA A 167 24.70 1.83 1.91
CA ALA A 167 24.74 2.21 0.50
C ALA A 167 24.05 3.58 0.33
N LYS A 168 24.85 4.62 0.09
CA LYS A 168 24.35 5.95 -0.23
C LYS A 168 23.78 5.91 -1.64
N HIS A 169 22.51 6.25 -1.73
CA HIS A 169 21.85 6.54 -3.02
C HIS A 169 22.23 7.93 -3.52
#